data_e7e5cc351ee834aa1863c4d71823b1f0
#
_entry.id   e7e5cc351ee834aa1863c4d71823b1f0
#
_cell.length_a   1.000
_cell.length_b   1.000
_cell.length_c   1.000
_cell.angle_alpha   90.00
_cell.angle_beta   90.00
_cell.angle_gamma   90.00
#
_symmetry.space_group_name_H-M   'P 1'
#
loop_
_entity.id
_entity.type
_entity.pdbx_description
1 polymer ?
#
loop_
_entity_poly.entity_id
_entity_poly.type
_entity_poly.pdbx_seq_one_letter_code
_entity_poly.pdbx_strand_id
1 'polypeptide(L)'
;MTLKIGMIGLDTSHVSIFSKMLHDKTHPYHVPGARVTAAFPGGSPDFELSISRVEGYTKELAAWGTEILDSPEDVAKQVDAVMLEAVDGRSHLSLFRAIAPHCQMVFVDKPFAVSSKDAVEIAELAEQFQVTVMSSSSLRYAQGLQDELARGGVGDIIGVDCAGPLPLQPTQPGFFWYGIHTAEMLYCVLGPGCVSVHVAATELHEVLTAVWNDGRIGTIRGNRAGNDRFGMIIHRTDASSFVDIMAHPKPYYASLLEQIMKMFTTGVPDVPLSETLEIIRFLEAANVSRETGKTVRVDENDRTGR
;
A
#
# COMPACT_ATOMS: atom_id res chain seq x y z
N MET A 1 14.25 -9.17 22.45
CA MET A 1 14.14 -7.71 22.70
C MET A 1 12.85 -7.22 22.07
N THR A 2 12.22 -6.20 22.62
CA THR A 2 11.06 -5.55 22.01
C THR A 2 11.58 -4.48 21.05
N LEU A 3 11.21 -4.53 19.76
CA LEU A 3 11.62 -3.54 18.76
C LEU A 3 10.97 -2.18 19.08
N LYS A 4 11.75 -1.12 18.94
CA LYS A 4 11.27 0.25 18.96
C LYS A 4 10.88 0.67 17.55
N ILE A 5 9.63 1.07 17.37
CA ILE A 5 9.12 1.55 16.09
C ILE A 5 8.92 3.06 16.16
N GLY A 6 9.36 3.75 15.11
CA GLY A 6 9.02 5.14 14.84
C GLY A 6 7.83 5.23 13.89
N MET A 7 6.88 6.13 14.15
CA MET A 7 5.81 6.46 13.21
C MET A 7 5.99 7.88 12.67
N ILE A 8 5.86 8.02 11.33
CA ILE A 8 6.03 9.31 10.64
C ILE A 8 4.81 9.56 9.76
N GLY A 9 4.14 10.70 9.99
CA GLY A 9 2.85 11.03 9.37
C GLY A 9 1.70 10.46 10.18
N LEU A 10 1.16 11.26 11.11
CA LEU A 10 0.07 10.85 12.00
C LEU A 10 -1.29 11.32 11.46
N ASP A 11 -1.61 10.97 10.22
CA ASP A 11 -2.78 11.49 9.49
C ASP A 11 -3.64 10.42 8.81
N THR A 12 -3.35 9.13 9.05
CA THR A 12 -4.14 7.98 8.59
C THR A 12 -4.66 7.14 9.76
N SER A 13 -5.75 6.42 9.55
CA SER A 13 -6.29 5.47 10.54
C SER A 13 -5.34 4.32 10.89
N HIS A 14 -4.37 4.02 10.03
CA HIS A 14 -3.35 2.99 10.28
C HIS A 14 -2.56 3.28 11.55
N VAL A 15 -2.25 4.55 11.82
CA VAL A 15 -1.58 5.02 13.04
C VAL A 15 -2.26 4.50 14.31
N SER A 16 -3.57 4.71 14.42
CA SER A 16 -4.37 4.23 15.57
C SER A 16 -4.49 2.71 15.58
N ILE A 17 -4.81 2.11 14.43
CA ILE A 17 -5.06 0.66 14.31
C ILE A 17 -3.80 -0.14 14.67
N PHE A 18 -2.65 0.21 14.09
CA PHE A 18 -1.39 -0.49 14.34
C PHE A 18 -0.88 -0.25 15.76
N SER A 19 -0.98 0.99 16.27
CA SER A 19 -0.60 1.28 17.66
C SER A 19 -1.40 0.46 18.66
N LYS A 20 -2.72 0.31 18.49
CA LYS A 20 -3.55 -0.54 19.35
C LYS A 20 -3.11 -2.00 19.30
N MET A 21 -2.90 -2.54 18.09
CA MET A 21 -2.46 -3.93 17.92
C MET A 21 -1.07 -4.21 18.50
N LEU A 22 -0.17 -3.21 18.52
CA LEU A 22 1.17 -3.35 19.08
C LEU A 22 1.21 -3.15 20.61
N HIS A 23 0.36 -2.28 21.18
CA HIS A 23 0.43 -1.89 22.59
C HIS A 23 -0.57 -2.59 23.48
N ASP A 24 -1.80 -2.84 23.00
CA ASP A 24 -2.86 -3.46 23.80
C ASP A 24 -2.78 -4.98 23.77
N LYS A 25 -2.21 -5.56 24.82
CA LYS A 25 -2.10 -7.03 24.97
C LYS A 25 -3.44 -7.75 25.07
N THR A 26 -4.53 -7.02 25.31
CA THR A 26 -5.89 -7.60 25.37
C THR A 26 -6.60 -7.55 24.02
N HIS A 27 -6.01 -6.85 23.05
CA HIS A 27 -6.56 -6.79 21.69
C HIS A 27 -6.59 -8.19 21.05
N PRO A 28 -7.72 -8.64 20.47
CA PRO A 28 -7.86 -10.01 19.92
C PRO A 28 -6.84 -10.33 18.81
N TYR A 29 -6.29 -9.30 18.17
CA TYR A 29 -5.25 -9.42 17.15
C TYR A 29 -3.97 -8.69 17.58
N HIS A 30 -3.60 -8.81 18.85
CA HIS A 30 -2.35 -8.24 19.36
C HIS A 30 -1.16 -8.86 18.65
N VAL A 31 -0.27 -8.01 18.11
CA VAL A 31 0.98 -8.41 17.47
C VAL A 31 2.15 -8.09 18.40
N PRO A 32 2.72 -9.12 19.04
CA PRO A 32 3.80 -8.91 20.03
C PRO A 32 5.15 -8.61 19.36
N GLY A 33 6.09 -8.13 20.17
CA GLY A 33 7.49 -8.00 19.75
C GLY A 33 7.95 -6.59 19.42
N ALA A 34 7.03 -5.62 19.36
CA ALA A 34 7.38 -4.21 19.12
C ALA A 34 6.51 -3.23 19.90
N ARG A 35 6.95 -1.98 19.95
CA ARG A 35 6.18 -0.84 20.46
C ARG A 35 6.52 0.42 19.65
N VAL A 36 5.54 1.27 19.42
CA VAL A 36 5.75 2.62 18.91
C VAL A 36 6.30 3.48 20.05
N THR A 37 7.53 3.96 19.91
CA THR A 37 8.24 4.69 20.97
C THR A 37 8.49 6.16 20.64
N ALA A 38 8.53 6.51 19.35
CA ALA A 38 8.72 7.88 18.88
C ALA A 38 7.84 8.14 17.66
N ALA A 39 7.38 9.37 17.47
CA ALA A 39 6.58 9.73 16.31
C ALA A 39 6.81 11.19 15.88
N PHE A 40 6.65 11.44 14.57
CA PHE A 40 6.61 12.76 13.97
C PHE A 40 5.21 12.97 13.35
N PRO A 41 4.49 14.04 13.73
CA PRO A 41 3.12 14.26 13.29
C PRO A 41 2.94 14.42 11.78
N GLY A 42 3.78 15.22 11.11
CA GLY A 42 3.66 15.50 9.69
C GLY A 42 2.35 16.20 9.33
N GLY A 43 1.74 15.77 8.22
CA GLY A 43 0.49 16.28 7.67
C GLY A 43 0.69 17.20 6.47
N SER A 44 -0.28 17.19 5.53
CA SER A 44 -0.30 17.99 4.31
C SER A 44 -1.33 19.11 4.44
N PRO A 45 -0.92 20.39 4.52
CA PRO A 45 -1.85 21.50 4.76
C PRO A 45 -2.89 21.73 3.67
N ASP A 46 -2.59 21.33 2.42
CA ASP A 46 -3.47 21.41 1.25
C ASP A 46 -4.35 20.18 1.06
N PHE A 47 -4.29 19.21 2.00
CA PHE A 47 -5.07 17.99 1.99
C PHE A 47 -5.89 17.87 3.29
N GLU A 48 -7.15 18.32 3.25
CA GLU A 48 -8.03 18.39 4.42
C GLU A 48 -8.13 17.06 5.19
N LEU A 49 -8.20 15.93 4.47
CA LEU A 49 -8.27 14.61 5.10
C LEU A 49 -6.98 14.28 5.88
N SER A 50 -5.84 14.81 5.47
CA SER A 50 -4.57 14.69 6.19
C SER A 50 -4.59 15.61 7.41
N ILE A 51 -4.59 16.92 7.19
CA ILE A 51 -4.32 17.89 8.25
C ILE A 51 -5.34 17.86 9.39
N SER A 52 -6.61 17.56 9.11
CA SER A 52 -7.66 17.49 10.14
C SER A 52 -7.51 16.34 11.14
N ARG A 53 -6.70 15.32 10.82
CA ARG A 53 -6.51 14.13 11.65
C ARG A 53 -5.27 14.16 12.53
N VAL A 54 -4.26 14.96 12.16
CA VAL A 54 -2.93 14.99 12.80
C VAL A 54 -3.03 15.19 14.31
N GLU A 55 -3.78 16.20 14.77
CA GLU A 55 -3.89 16.50 16.19
C GLU A 55 -4.48 15.34 17.00
N GLY A 56 -5.53 14.70 16.44
CA GLY A 56 -6.22 13.59 17.10
C GLY A 56 -5.31 12.38 17.29
N TYR A 57 -4.64 11.94 16.22
CA TYR A 57 -3.73 10.80 16.30
C TYR A 57 -2.46 11.11 17.10
N THR A 58 -1.95 12.33 17.06
CA THR A 58 -0.82 12.75 17.91
C THR A 58 -1.16 12.61 19.39
N LYS A 59 -2.34 13.08 19.82
CA LYS A 59 -2.81 12.91 21.21
C LYS A 59 -3.01 11.43 21.57
N GLU A 60 -3.53 10.63 20.65
CA GLU A 60 -3.72 9.20 20.87
C GLU A 60 -2.39 8.49 21.11
N LEU A 61 -1.38 8.72 20.26
CA LEU A 61 -0.06 8.10 20.41
C LEU A 61 0.65 8.56 21.69
N ALA A 62 0.59 9.86 22.00
CA ALA A 62 1.14 10.38 23.24
C ALA A 62 0.51 9.72 24.48
N ALA A 63 -0.78 9.42 24.46
CA ALA A 63 -1.46 8.70 25.52
C ALA A 63 -0.98 7.25 25.69
N TRP A 64 -0.45 6.62 24.63
CA TRP A 64 0.23 5.32 24.69
C TRP A 64 1.69 5.41 25.19
N GLY A 65 2.20 6.62 25.48
CA GLY A 65 3.57 6.87 25.92
C GLY A 65 4.58 6.99 24.77
N THR A 66 4.12 7.26 23.56
CA THR A 66 4.96 7.57 22.40
C THR A 66 5.50 8.99 22.54
N GLU A 67 6.81 9.19 22.39
CA GLU A 67 7.44 10.50 22.35
C GLU A 67 7.14 11.19 21.02
N ILE A 68 6.63 12.41 21.07
CA ILE A 68 6.34 13.21 19.88
C ILE A 68 7.53 14.14 19.62
N LEU A 69 8.10 14.04 18.42
CA LEU A 69 9.31 14.74 18.02
C LEU A 69 9.04 15.74 16.89
N ASP A 70 9.93 16.72 16.75
CA ASP A 70 9.77 17.84 15.82
C ASP A 70 10.31 17.55 14.41
N SER A 71 11.05 16.44 14.23
CA SER A 71 11.59 16.04 12.93
C SER A 71 11.51 14.54 12.68
N PRO A 72 11.33 14.09 11.42
CA PRO A 72 11.35 12.68 11.07
C PRO A 72 12.74 12.05 11.28
N GLU A 73 13.83 12.82 11.12
CA GLU A 73 15.19 12.38 11.36
C GLU A 73 15.42 12.02 12.83
N ASP A 74 14.88 12.80 13.75
CA ASP A 74 15.04 12.53 15.18
C ASP A 74 14.25 11.30 15.62
N VAL A 75 13.12 10.99 14.96
CA VAL A 75 12.43 9.72 15.12
C VAL A 75 13.32 8.58 14.65
N ALA A 76 13.84 8.66 13.42
CA ALA A 76 14.63 7.58 12.81
C ALA A 76 15.91 7.25 13.60
N LYS A 77 16.55 8.24 14.24
CA LYS A 77 17.76 8.04 15.08
C LYS A 77 17.50 7.27 16.38
N GLN A 78 16.26 7.18 16.85
CA GLN A 78 15.94 6.64 18.18
C GLN A 78 15.29 5.24 18.13
N VAL A 79 15.01 4.72 16.94
CA VAL A 79 14.20 3.51 16.74
C VAL A 79 14.93 2.44 15.94
N ASP A 80 14.44 1.22 16.02
CA ASP A 80 14.99 0.08 15.27
C ASP A 80 14.40 -0.02 13.86
N ALA A 81 13.15 0.45 13.66
CA ALA A 81 12.45 0.45 12.39
C ALA A 81 11.44 1.62 12.31
N VAL A 82 11.12 2.03 11.09
CA VAL A 82 10.20 3.14 10.82
C VAL A 82 8.97 2.66 10.05
N MET A 83 7.79 3.09 10.46
CA MET A 83 6.55 3.08 9.70
C MET A 83 6.27 4.50 9.22
N LEU A 84 6.43 4.74 7.91
CA LEU A 84 6.11 5.99 7.24
C LEU A 84 4.66 5.90 6.80
N GLU A 85 3.76 6.49 7.60
CA GLU A 85 2.30 6.33 7.51
C GLU A 85 1.58 7.54 6.91
N ALA A 86 2.32 8.55 6.41
CA ALA A 86 1.71 9.73 5.80
C ALA A 86 0.68 9.33 4.75
N VAL A 87 -0.56 9.82 4.87
CA VAL A 87 -1.65 9.47 3.93
C VAL A 87 -1.44 10.06 2.53
N ASP A 88 -0.61 11.10 2.46
CA ASP A 88 -0.27 11.80 1.22
C ASP A 88 0.98 11.25 0.57
N GLY A 89 0.81 10.42 -0.46
CA GLY A 89 1.93 9.83 -1.20
C GLY A 89 2.90 10.85 -1.83
N ARG A 90 2.51 12.13 -1.98
CA ARG A 90 3.40 13.20 -2.45
C ARG A 90 4.50 13.53 -1.45
N SER A 91 4.29 13.26 -0.18
CA SER A 91 5.24 13.55 0.90
C SER A 91 6.26 12.42 1.11
N HIS A 92 6.00 11.21 0.62
CA HIS A 92 6.80 10.02 0.92
C HIS A 92 8.26 10.17 0.53
N LEU A 93 8.56 10.68 -0.67
CA LEU A 93 9.94 10.88 -1.12
C LEU A 93 10.72 11.82 -0.19
N SER A 94 10.15 12.96 0.18
CA SER A 94 10.81 13.93 1.05
C SER A 94 11.03 13.38 2.46
N LEU A 95 10.04 12.69 3.02
CA LEU A 95 10.14 12.05 4.33
C LEU A 95 11.13 10.87 4.31
N PHE A 96 11.09 10.04 3.26
CA PHE A 96 12.03 8.93 3.11
C PHE A 96 13.48 9.42 2.98
N ARG A 97 13.71 10.49 2.19
CA ARG A 97 15.04 11.10 2.05
C ARG A 97 15.60 11.59 3.39
N ALA A 98 14.76 12.13 4.26
CA ALA A 98 15.14 12.60 5.57
C ALA A 98 15.54 11.45 6.52
N ILE A 99 14.88 10.31 6.45
CA ILE A 99 15.09 9.19 7.38
C ILE A 99 16.07 8.14 6.91
N ALA A 100 16.22 7.94 5.59
CA ALA A 100 17.05 6.87 5.02
C ALA A 100 18.49 6.82 5.56
N PRO A 101 19.20 7.94 5.83
CA PRO A 101 20.54 7.91 6.43
C PRO A 101 20.57 7.39 7.87
N HIS A 102 19.44 7.23 8.54
CA HIS A 102 19.35 7.00 9.99
C HIS A 102 18.64 5.70 10.37
N CYS A 103 18.07 4.97 9.43
CA CYS A 103 17.34 3.72 9.69
C CYS A 103 17.71 2.63 8.67
N GLN A 104 17.44 1.38 9.03
CA GLN A 104 17.73 0.23 8.17
C GLN A 104 16.48 -0.47 7.64
N MET A 105 15.33 -0.24 8.25
CA MET A 105 14.06 -0.89 7.89
C MET A 105 12.92 0.12 7.89
N VAL A 106 12.23 0.23 6.76
CA VAL A 106 11.11 1.16 6.59
C VAL A 106 9.93 0.44 5.92
N PHE A 107 8.77 0.49 6.57
CA PHE A 107 7.51 0.28 5.88
C PHE A 107 6.97 1.64 5.42
N VAL A 108 6.59 1.75 4.15
CA VAL A 108 5.97 2.95 3.58
C VAL A 108 4.51 2.63 3.27
N ASP A 109 3.57 3.38 3.84
CA ASP A 109 2.14 3.18 3.55
C ASP A 109 1.83 3.41 2.06
N LYS A 110 0.72 2.88 1.63
CA LYS A 110 0.23 3.03 0.26
C LYS A 110 -0.40 4.44 0.02
N PRO A 111 -0.27 4.98 -1.20
CA PRO A 111 0.60 4.50 -2.27
C PRO A 111 2.07 4.80 -1.96
N PHE A 112 2.96 3.92 -2.37
CA PHE A 112 4.41 4.09 -2.14
C PHE A 112 4.94 5.46 -2.62
N ALA A 113 4.44 5.92 -3.76
CA ALA A 113 4.60 7.26 -4.32
C ALA A 113 3.42 7.56 -5.25
N VAL A 114 3.30 8.79 -5.73
CA VAL A 114 2.27 9.20 -6.71
C VAL A 114 2.85 9.47 -8.11
N SER A 115 4.09 9.07 -8.33
CA SER A 115 4.74 9.04 -9.65
C SER A 115 5.81 7.95 -9.69
N SER A 116 6.06 7.40 -10.89
CA SER A 116 7.17 6.45 -11.11
C SER A 116 8.52 7.07 -10.82
N LYS A 117 8.70 8.36 -11.11
CA LYS A 117 9.92 9.10 -10.84
C LYS A 117 10.25 9.11 -9.34
N ASP A 118 9.29 9.48 -8.50
CA ASP A 118 9.50 9.54 -7.05
C ASP A 118 9.70 8.14 -6.47
N ALA A 119 8.99 7.13 -7.00
CA ALA A 119 9.15 5.75 -6.58
C ALA A 119 10.56 5.21 -6.88
N VAL A 120 11.11 5.52 -8.06
CA VAL A 120 12.49 5.15 -8.43
C VAL A 120 13.49 5.86 -7.54
N GLU A 121 13.30 7.16 -7.25
CA GLU A 121 14.20 7.91 -6.38
C GLU A 121 14.18 7.38 -4.93
N ILE A 122 13.01 6.95 -4.40
CA ILE A 122 12.94 6.27 -3.10
C ILE A 122 13.74 4.95 -3.15
N ALA A 123 13.64 4.19 -4.24
CA ALA A 123 14.38 2.93 -4.40
C ALA A 123 15.89 3.14 -4.48
N GLU A 124 16.34 4.17 -5.19
CA GLU A 124 17.76 4.57 -5.28
C GLU A 124 18.31 5.00 -3.90
N LEU A 125 17.54 5.77 -3.13
CA LEU A 125 17.90 6.14 -1.76
C LEU A 125 17.95 4.90 -0.84
N ALA A 126 17.01 3.97 -0.99
CA ALA A 126 17.02 2.71 -0.24
C ALA A 126 18.26 1.88 -0.52
N GLU A 127 18.67 1.78 -1.79
CA GLU A 127 19.92 1.11 -2.18
C GLU A 127 21.15 1.84 -1.65
N GLN A 128 21.21 3.17 -1.82
CA GLN A 128 22.33 4.00 -1.37
C GLN A 128 22.59 3.87 0.12
N PHE A 129 21.53 3.87 0.94
CA PHE A 129 21.64 3.79 2.40
C PHE A 129 21.44 2.38 2.96
N GLN A 130 21.30 1.38 2.09
CA GLN A 130 21.08 -0.02 2.47
C GLN A 130 19.84 -0.23 3.37
N VAL A 131 18.76 0.48 3.06
CA VAL A 131 17.49 0.39 3.77
C VAL A 131 16.63 -0.71 3.17
N THR A 132 16.18 -1.66 3.98
CA THR A 132 15.14 -2.62 3.59
C THR A 132 13.78 -1.90 3.60
N VAL A 133 13.10 -1.90 2.44
CA VAL A 133 11.82 -1.20 2.25
C VAL A 133 10.74 -2.17 1.82
N MET A 134 9.54 -2.00 2.35
CA MET A 134 8.31 -2.64 1.88
C MET A 134 7.18 -1.63 1.84
N SER A 135 6.32 -1.74 0.84
CA SER A 135 5.04 -1.04 0.78
C SER A 135 3.97 -2.01 0.30
N SER A 136 2.77 -1.91 0.83
CA SER A 136 1.64 -2.73 0.37
C SER A 136 0.31 -2.20 0.87
N SER A 137 -0.76 -2.50 0.14
CA SER A 137 -2.12 -2.41 0.66
C SER A 137 -2.42 -3.57 1.60
N SER A 138 -3.13 -3.28 2.68
CA SER A 138 -3.63 -4.31 3.61
C SER A 138 -4.54 -5.35 2.95
N LEU A 139 -5.22 -5.00 1.83
CA LEU A 139 -6.13 -5.92 1.14
C LEU A 139 -5.41 -7.11 0.50
N ARG A 140 -4.13 -6.97 0.13
CA ARG A 140 -3.26 -8.07 -0.29
C ARG A 140 -3.27 -9.22 0.72
N TYR A 141 -3.36 -8.89 2.01
CA TYR A 141 -3.29 -9.82 3.13
C TYR A 141 -4.66 -10.18 3.73
N ALA A 142 -5.76 -9.84 3.05
CA ALA A 142 -7.07 -10.27 3.49
C ALA A 142 -7.13 -11.80 3.60
N GLN A 143 -7.51 -12.31 4.78
CA GLN A 143 -7.42 -13.74 5.06
C GLN A 143 -8.21 -14.59 4.06
N GLY A 144 -9.42 -14.13 3.64
CA GLY A 144 -10.20 -14.85 2.63
C GLY A 144 -9.49 -14.95 1.27
N LEU A 145 -8.68 -13.95 0.89
CA LEU A 145 -7.85 -14.02 -0.31
C LEU A 145 -6.71 -15.02 -0.12
N GLN A 146 -6.02 -14.97 1.01
CA GLN A 146 -4.90 -15.88 1.29
C GLN A 146 -5.38 -17.35 1.38
N ASP A 147 -6.52 -17.60 1.98
CA ASP A 147 -7.13 -18.93 2.06
C ASP A 147 -7.48 -19.47 0.66
N GLU A 148 -8.05 -18.60 -0.22
CA GLU A 148 -8.37 -19.00 -1.59
C GLU A 148 -7.09 -19.24 -2.42
N LEU A 149 -6.04 -18.45 -2.25
CA LEU A 149 -4.76 -18.68 -2.93
C LEU A 149 -4.08 -19.97 -2.48
N ALA A 150 -4.21 -20.33 -1.21
CA ALA A 150 -3.69 -21.60 -0.66
C ALA A 150 -4.53 -22.82 -1.04
N ARG A 151 -5.71 -22.63 -1.64
CA ARG A 151 -6.61 -23.72 -2.02
C ARG A 151 -6.02 -24.58 -3.12
N GLY A 152 -5.76 -25.85 -2.80
CA GLY A 152 -5.28 -26.84 -3.76
C GLY A 152 -6.39 -27.49 -4.60
N GLY A 153 -6.00 -28.16 -5.71
CA GLY A 153 -6.90 -29.03 -6.49
C GLY A 153 -7.93 -28.31 -7.37
N VAL A 154 -7.68 -27.03 -7.69
CA VAL A 154 -8.60 -26.18 -8.48
C VAL A 154 -7.97 -25.66 -9.79
N GLY A 155 -6.80 -26.20 -10.17
CA GLY A 155 -6.09 -25.84 -11.40
C GLY A 155 -5.30 -24.52 -11.30
N ASP A 156 -4.65 -24.15 -12.40
CA ASP A 156 -3.81 -22.96 -12.52
C ASP A 156 -4.64 -21.69 -12.66
N ILE A 157 -4.13 -20.57 -12.13
CA ILE A 157 -4.77 -19.25 -12.27
C ILE A 157 -4.58 -18.75 -13.71
N ILE A 158 -5.71 -18.48 -14.38
CA ILE A 158 -5.76 -18.01 -15.78
C ILE A 158 -6.21 -16.56 -15.92
N GLY A 159 -6.73 -15.94 -14.84
CA GLY A 159 -7.15 -14.53 -14.82
C GLY A 159 -7.78 -14.13 -13.50
N VAL A 160 -8.04 -12.83 -13.33
CA VAL A 160 -8.69 -12.30 -12.14
C VAL A 160 -9.47 -11.02 -12.43
N ASP A 161 -10.63 -10.86 -11.82
CA ASP A 161 -11.46 -9.65 -11.86
C ASP A 161 -11.57 -9.08 -10.45
N CYS A 162 -11.00 -7.88 -10.23
CA CYS A 162 -11.10 -7.15 -8.97
C CYS A 162 -12.19 -6.07 -9.04
N ALA A 163 -12.88 -5.83 -7.93
CA ALA A 163 -13.85 -4.74 -7.81
C ALA A 163 -13.67 -3.99 -6.49
N GLY A 164 -13.92 -2.68 -6.52
CA GLY A 164 -13.85 -1.85 -5.32
C GLY A 164 -14.30 -0.41 -5.54
N PRO A 165 -14.40 0.39 -4.48
CA PRO A 165 -14.61 1.82 -4.60
C PRO A 165 -13.41 2.50 -5.27
N LEU A 166 -13.68 3.56 -6.04
CA LEU A 166 -12.64 4.35 -6.71
C LEU A 166 -12.97 5.86 -6.60
N PRO A 167 -13.06 6.40 -5.38
CA PRO A 167 -13.25 7.82 -5.19
C PRO A 167 -12.05 8.59 -5.74
N LEU A 168 -12.29 9.80 -6.25
CA LEU A 168 -11.24 10.70 -6.71
C LEU A 168 -10.84 11.64 -5.57
N GLN A 169 -9.54 11.90 -5.48
CA GLN A 169 -8.97 12.85 -4.55
C GLN A 169 -8.06 13.81 -5.32
N PRO A 170 -8.36 15.12 -5.32
CA PRO A 170 -7.61 16.10 -6.14
C PRO A 170 -6.10 16.12 -5.90
N THR A 171 -5.66 15.85 -4.66
CA THR A 171 -4.24 15.80 -4.29
C THR A 171 -3.57 14.47 -4.62
N GLN A 172 -4.36 13.42 -4.96
CA GLN A 172 -3.85 12.08 -5.25
C GLN A 172 -4.34 11.66 -6.65
N PRO A 173 -3.47 11.60 -7.67
CA PRO A 173 -3.90 11.40 -9.05
C PRO A 173 -4.66 10.07 -9.26
N GLY A 174 -5.92 10.14 -9.68
CA GLY A 174 -6.74 9.04 -10.18
C GLY A 174 -6.65 7.73 -9.40
N PHE A 175 -6.03 6.73 -10.01
CA PHE A 175 -5.90 5.38 -9.44
C PHE A 175 -5.00 5.30 -8.19
N PHE A 176 -4.12 6.29 -7.93
CA PHE A 176 -3.24 6.27 -6.75
C PHE A 176 -4.00 6.33 -5.43
N TRP A 177 -5.18 6.99 -5.38
CA TRP A 177 -5.89 7.15 -4.11
C TRP A 177 -6.50 5.85 -3.59
N TYR A 178 -7.38 5.21 -4.36
CA TYR A 178 -8.06 3.96 -3.98
C TYR A 178 -7.82 2.82 -4.95
N GLY A 179 -7.48 3.12 -6.20
CA GLY A 179 -7.14 2.09 -7.20
C GLY A 179 -5.93 1.25 -6.82
N ILE A 180 -5.02 1.79 -6.01
CA ILE A 180 -3.89 1.05 -5.42
C ILE A 180 -4.35 -0.22 -4.69
N HIS A 181 -5.48 -0.19 -3.99
CA HIS A 181 -5.98 -1.35 -3.26
C HIS A 181 -6.35 -2.50 -4.20
N THR A 182 -7.07 -2.21 -5.28
CA THR A 182 -7.44 -3.23 -6.28
C THR A 182 -6.25 -3.66 -7.13
N ALA A 183 -5.29 -2.76 -7.41
CA ALA A 183 -4.03 -3.11 -8.06
C ALA A 183 -3.20 -4.08 -7.22
N GLU A 184 -3.07 -3.84 -5.92
CA GLU A 184 -2.39 -4.74 -4.98
C GLU A 184 -3.06 -6.12 -4.90
N MET A 185 -4.40 -6.19 -4.92
CA MET A 185 -5.14 -7.45 -4.98
C MET A 185 -4.83 -8.18 -6.30
N LEU A 186 -4.80 -7.46 -7.42
CA LEU A 186 -4.51 -7.98 -8.75
C LEU A 186 -3.10 -8.58 -8.82
N TYR A 187 -2.09 -7.83 -8.35
CA TYR A 187 -0.69 -8.28 -8.31
C TYR A 187 -0.46 -9.41 -7.30
N CYS A 188 -1.20 -9.46 -6.20
CA CYS A 188 -1.16 -10.59 -5.26
C CYS A 188 -1.52 -11.92 -5.94
N VAL A 189 -2.42 -11.90 -6.93
CA VAL A 189 -2.90 -13.11 -7.63
C VAL A 189 -2.07 -13.40 -8.87
N LEU A 190 -1.77 -12.40 -9.70
CA LEU A 190 -1.09 -12.59 -10.98
C LEU A 190 0.42 -12.43 -10.91
N GLY A 191 0.94 -11.81 -9.85
CA GLY A 191 2.35 -11.45 -9.73
C GLY A 191 2.76 -10.32 -10.68
N PRO A 192 4.05 -9.98 -10.73
CA PRO A 192 4.59 -8.98 -11.66
C PRO A 192 4.55 -9.47 -13.12
N GLY A 193 4.73 -8.54 -14.06
CA GLY A 193 4.79 -8.83 -15.50
C GLY A 193 3.64 -8.23 -16.31
N CYS A 194 2.96 -7.20 -15.80
CA CYS A 194 1.95 -6.48 -16.57
C CYS A 194 2.60 -5.71 -17.73
N VAL A 195 2.10 -5.92 -18.95
CA VAL A 195 2.62 -5.32 -20.20
C VAL A 195 1.87 -4.06 -20.58
N SER A 196 0.54 -4.07 -20.45
CA SER A 196 -0.29 -2.96 -20.92
C SER A 196 -1.62 -2.88 -20.16
N VAL A 197 -2.18 -1.67 -20.12
CA VAL A 197 -3.48 -1.38 -19.51
C VAL A 197 -4.36 -0.59 -20.45
N HIS A 198 -5.66 -0.78 -20.36
CA HIS A 198 -6.68 0.02 -21.02
C HIS A 198 -7.81 0.34 -20.03
N VAL A 199 -8.22 1.61 -19.97
CA VAL A 199 -9.28 2.08 -19.08
C VAL A 199 -10.46 2.63 -19.88
N ALA A 200 -11.65 2.08 -19.63
CA ALA A 200 -12.92 2.67 -20.04
C ALA A 200 -13.56 3.35 -18.83
N ALA A 201 -13.86 4.65 -18.92
CA ALA A 201 -14.34 5.46 -17.81
C ALA A 201 -15.65 6.18 -18.15
N THR A 202 -16.53 6.26 -17.15
CA THR A 202 -17.69 7.15 -17.10
C THR A 202 -17.60 8.01 -15.84
N GLU A 203 -18.58 8.86 -15.60
CA GLU A 203 -18.62 9.69 -14.40
C GLU A 203 -18.55 8.87 -13.10
N LEU A 204 -19.28 7.76 -13.02
CA LEU A 204 -19.41 6.97 -11.79
C LEU A 204 -18.71 5.60 -11.84
N HIS A 205 -18.26 5.14 -12.99
CA HIS A 205 -17.71 3.80 -13.15
C HIS A 205 -16.47 3.80 -14.03
N GLU A 206 -15.53 2.94 -13.70
CA GLU A 206 -14.34 2.68 -14.50
C GLU A 206 -14.10 1.18 -14.60
N VAL A 207 -13.62 0.72 -15.76
CA VAL A 207 -13.11 -0.63 -15.96
C VAL A 207 -11.74 -0.53 -16.57
N LEU A 208 -10.76 -1.07 -15.85
CA LEU A 208 -9.39 -1.24 -16.34
C LEU A 208 -9.22 -2.70 -16.75
N THR A 209 -8.69 -2.93 -17.94
CA THR A 209 -8.22 -4.23 -18.42
C THR A 209 -6.70 -4.19 -18.52
N ALA A 210 -6.03 -5.20 -17.96
CA ALA A 210 -4.57 -5.32 -17.97
C ALA A 210 -4.15 -6.67 -18.54
N VAL A 211 -3.07 -6.68 -19.34
CA VAL A 211 -2.53 -7.87 -20.00
C VAL A 211 -1.14 -8.17 -19.45
N TRP A 212 -0.92 -9.40 -19.02
CA TRP A 212 0.36 -9.91 -18.55
C TRP A 212 1.21 -10.48 -19.69
N ASN A 213 2.50 -10.57 -19.50
CA ASN A 213 3.46 -11.07 -20.49
C ASN A 213 3.28 -12.55 -20.83
N ASP A 214 2.62 -13.32 -19.96
CA ASP A 214 2.25 -14.72 -20.18
C ASP A 214 0.86 -14.90 -20.83
N GLY A 215 0.19 -13.79 -21.18
CA GLY A 215 -1.11 -13.76 -21.82
C GLY A 215 -2.31 -13.76 -20.87
N ARG A 216 -2.10 -13.86 -19.55
CA ARG A 216 -3.21 -13.72 -18.59
C ARG A 216 -3.76 -12.29 -18.62
N ILE A 217 -5.06 -12.18 -18.33
CA ILE A 217 -5.79 -10.91 -18.27
C ILE A 217 -6.30 -10.73 -16.85
N GLY A 218 -6.12 -9.50 -16.33
CA GLY A 218 -6.74 -9.06 -15.10
C GLY A 218 -7.60 -7.83 -15.33
N THR A 219 -8.67 -7.66 -14.55
CA THR A 219 -9.51 -6.47 -14.62
C THR A 219 -9.67 -5.81 -13.25
N ILE A 220 -9.88 -4.49 -13.27
CA ILE A 220 -10.30 -3.72 -12.10
C ILE A 220 -11.59 -3.00 -12.46
N ARG A 221 -12.66 -3.25 -11.70
CA ARG A 221 -13.92 -2.51 -11.76
C ARG A 221 -14.00 -1.52 -10.60
N GLY A 222 -13.79 -0.25 -10.89
CA GLY A 222 -13.92 0.85 -9.94
C GLY A 222 -15.31 1.49 -9.99
N ASN A 223 -15.83 1.95 -8.84
CA ASN A 223 -17.07 2.70 -8.78
C ASN A 223 -17.02 3.88 -7.81
N ARG A 224 -17.86 4.87 -8.09
CA ARG A 224 -18.17 6.04 -7.24
C ARG A 224 -19.66 6.13 -6.95
N ALA A 225 -20.36 5.00 -7.08
CA ALA A 225 -21.82 4.90 -6.98
C ALA A 225 -22.31 4.37 -5.61
N GLY A 226 -21.44 4.45 -4.58
CA GLY A 226 -21.78 4.14 -3.19
C GLY A 226 -21.55 2.68 -2.76
N ASN A 227 -21.06 1.79 -3.63
CA ASN A 227 -20.58 0.48 -3.19
C ASN A 227 -19.12 0.60 -2.71
N ASP A 228 -18.90 0.46 -1.40
CA ASP A 228 -17.61 0.56 -0.73
C ASP A 228 -16.93 -0.79 -0.44
N ARG A 229 -17.51 -1.90 -0.92
CA ARG A 229 -16.96 -3.23 -0.70
C ARG A 229 -15.91 -3.60 -1.75
N PHE A 230 -14.87 -4.30 -1.28
CA PHE A 230 -13.86 -4.92 -2.12
C PHE A 230 -14.17 -6.41 -2.32
N GLY A 231 -14.00 -6.88 -3.54
CA GLY A 231 -14.15 -8.28 -3.88
C GLY A 231 -13.42 -8.63 -5.16
N MET A 232 -13.26 -9.92 -5.43
CA MET A 232 -12.65 -10.39 -6.66
C MET A 232 -13.18 -11.75 -7.09
N ILE A 233 -12.99 -12.05 -8.38
CA ILE A 233 -13.19 -13.40 -8.93
C ILE A 233 -11.82 -13.88 -9.42
N ILE A 234 -11.37 -15.02 -8.89
CA ILE A 234 -10.16 -15.71 -9.36
C ILE A 234 -10.59 -16.80 -10.32
N HIS A 235 -10.13 -16.72 -11.57
CA HIS A 235 -10.38 -17.71 -12.63
C HIS A 235 -9.24 -18.70 -12.68
N ARG A 236 -9.56 -19.98 -12.59
CA ARG A 236 -8.61 -21.10 -12.70
C ARG A 236 -9.06 -22.04 -13.82
N THR A 237 -8.21 -22.96 -14.23
CA THR A 237 -8.53 -23.94 -15.28
C THR A 237 -9.74 -24.79 -14.92
N ASP A 238 -9.95 -25.13 -13.66
CA ASP A 238 -10.98 -26.07 -13.22
C ASP A 238 -12.11 -25.41 -12.41
N ALA A 239 -11.97 -24.14 -12.01
CA ALA A 239 -12.97 -23.43 -11.21
C ALA A 239 -12.84 -21.91 -11.33
N SER A 240 -13.91 -21.19 -10.97
CA SER A 240 -13.85 -19.76 -10.64
C SER A 240 -14.40 -19.55 -9.24
N SER A 241 -13.70 -18.74 -8.44
CA SER A 241 -14.06 -18.48 -7.05
C SER A 241 -14.27 -17.00 -6.82
N PHE A 242 -15.38 -16.63 -6.17
CA PHE A 242 -15.59 -15.28 -5.67
C PHE A 242 -15.01 -15.16 -4.26
N VAL A 243 -14.25 -14.09 -4.02
CA VAL A 243 -13.68 -13.73 -2.73
C VAL A 243 -14.24 -12.38 -2.28
N ASP A 244 -15.03 -12.36 -1.20
CA ASP A 244 -15.38 -11.14 -0.50
C ASP A 244 -14.22 -10.80 0.46
N ILE A 245 -13.48 -9.76 0.14
CA ILE A 245 -12.29 -9.32 0.89
C ILE A 245 -12.63 -8.93 2.33
N MET A 246 -13.84 -8.45 2.57
CA MET A 246 -14.27 -7.91 3.87
C MET A 246 -15.04 -8.92 4.72
N ALA A 247 -15.27 -10.16 4.24
CA ALA A 247 -16.11 -11.12 4.94
C ALA A 247 -15.40 -11.83 6.10
N HIS A 248 -14.06 -11.94 6.08
CA HIS A 248 -13.33 -12.66 7.12
C HIS A 248 -13.26 -11.85 8.42
N PRO A 249 -13.47 -12.51 9.61
CA PRO A 249 -13.45 -11.81 10.90
C PRO A 249 -12.08 -11.23 11.30
N LYS A 250 -10.96 -11.81 10.83
CA LYS A 250 -9.63 -11.22 11.03
C LYS A 250 -9.49 -9.98 10.15
N PRO A 251 -9.25 -8.79 10.75
CA PRO A 251 -9.01 -7.59 9.98
C PRO A 251 -7.78 -7.72 9.09
N TYR A 252 -7.87 -7.31 7.82
CA TYR A 252 -6.73 -7.33 6.90
C TYR A 252 -5.56 -6.44 7.38
N TYR A 253 -5.83 -5.44 8.20
CA TYR A 253 -4.79 -4.64 8.87
C TYR A 253 -3.94 -5.46 9.85
N ALA A 254 -4.54 -6.43 10.56
CA ALA A 254 -3.78 -7.32 11.43
C ALA A 254 -2.82 -8.19 10.61
N SER A 255 -3.30 -8.73 9.49
CA SER A 255 -2.47 -9.52 8.59
C SER A 255 -1.35 -8.71 7.96
N LEU A 256 -1.59 -7.44 7.57
CA LEU A 256 -0.54 -6.55 7.08
C LEU A 256 0.49 -6.28 8.19
N LEU A 257 0.05 -5.94 9.41
CA LEU A 257 0.97 -5.66 10.52
C LEU A 257 1.86 -6.88 10.84
N GLU A 258 1.32 -8.09 10.76
CA GLU A 258 2.12 -9.32 10.92
C GLU A 258 3.24 -9.42 9.87
N GLN A 259 2.99 -9.04 8.60
CA GLN A 259 4.01 -9.05 7.55
C GLN A 259 5.03 -7.92 7.73
N ILE A 260 4.58 -6.73 8.16
CA ILE A 260 5.49 -5.63 8.52
C ILE A 260 6.42 -6.10 9.65
N MET A 261 5.89 -6.70 10.70
CA MET A 261 6.68 -7.21 11.82
C MET A 261 7.60 -8.35 11.43
N LYS A 262 7.19 -9.21 10.49
CA LYS A 262 8.06 -10.24 9.91
C LYS A 262 9.24 -9.60 9.18
N MET A 263 9.02 -8.58 8.34
CA MET A 263 10.11 -7.83 7.69
C MET A 263 11.03 -7.19 8.75
N PHE A 264 10.49 -6.52 9.76
CA PHE A 264 11.30 -5.87 10.80
C PHE A 264 12.12 -6.84 11.65
N THR A 265 11.72 -8.10 11.72
CA THR A 265 12.47 -9.13 12.48
C THR A 265 13.43 -9.94 11.62
N THR A 266 13.15 -10.11 10.33
CA THR A 266 13.94 -10.97 9.43
C THR A 266 14.81 -10.20 8.45
N GLY A 267 14.53 -8.92 8.22
CA GLY A 267 15.14 -8.12 7.15
C GLY A 267 14.66 -8.49 5.73
N VAL A 268 13.61 -9.33 5.60
CA VAL A 268 13.11 -9.81 4.31
C VAL A 268 11.70 -9.29 4.06
N PRO A 269 11.50 -8.39 3.06
CA PRO A 269 10.19 -7.89 2.69
C PRO A 269 9.36 -8.98 2.00
N ASP A 270 8.06 -9.04 2.29
CA ASP A 270 7.13 -9.98 1.65
C ASP A 270 6.82 -9.55 0.20
N VAL A 271 6.73 -8.24 -0.04
CA VAL A 271 6.61 -7.66 -1.39
C VAL A 271 7.96 -7.08 -1.80
N PRO A 272 8.60 -7.62 -2.85
CA PRO A 272 9.86 -7.06 -3.37
C PRO A 272 9.66 -5.63 -3.88
N LEU A 273 10.66 -4.77 -3.66
CA LEU A 273 10.60 -3.38 -4.12
C LEU A 273 10.40 -3.25 -5.64
N SER A 274 10.92 -4.21 -6.43
CA SER A 274 10.69 -4.28 -7.88
C SER A 274 9.22 -4.44 -8.25
N GLU A 275 8.44 -5.21 -7.48
CA GLU A 275 6.99 -5.34 -7.68
C GLU A 275 6.26 -4.05 -7.29
N THR A 276 6.65 -3.42 -6.18
CA THR A 276 6.12 -2.11 -5.77
C THR A 276 6.34 -1.05 -6.87
N LEU A 277 7.54 -1.00 -7.47
CA LEU A 277 7.84 -0.09 -8.57
C LEU A 277 6.99 -0.39 -9.82
N GLU A 278 6.74 -1.66 -10.13
CA GLU A 278 5.85 -2.03 -11.23
C GLU A 278 4.41 -1.61 -10.96
N ILE A 279 3.91 -1.79 -9.74
CA ILE A 279 2.56 -1.35 -9.35
C ILE A 279 2.41 0.17 -9.51
N ILE A 280 3.41 0.96 -9.13
CA ILE A 280 3.37 2.42 -9.33
C ILE A 280 3.32 2.78 -10.81
N ARG A 281 4.14 2.14 -11.68
CA ARG A 281 4.08 2.31 -13.14
C ARG A 281 2.73 1.88 -13.72
N PHE A 282 2.16 0.79 -13.23
CA PHE A 282 0.83 0.33 -13.60
C PHE A 282 -0.24 1.40 -13.31
N LEU A 283 -0.25 2.00 -12.11
CA LEU A 283 -1.20 3.05 -11.74
C LEU A 283 -1.02 4.32 -12.59
N GLU A 284 0.21 4.69 -12.90
CA GLU A 284 0.53 5.83 -13.77
C GLU A 284 0.04 5.59 -15.20
N ALA A 285 0.31 4.40 -15.75
CA ALA A 285 -0.19 3.98 -17.06
C ALA A 285 -1.74 3.92 -17.10
N ALA A 286 -2.37 3.48 -16.01
CA ALA A 286 -3.82 3.48 -15.86
C ALA A 286 -4.39 4.91 -15.91
N ASN A 287 -3.76 5.88 -15.25
CA ASN A 287 -4.18 7.28 -15.30
C ASN A 287 -4.03 7.86 -16.72
N VAL A 288 -2.92 7.60 -17.41
CA VAL A 288 -2.70 8.03 -18.81
C VAL A 288 -3.75 7.37 -19.74
N SER A 289 -4.04 6.10 -19.55
CA SER A 289 -5.08 5.41 -20.33
C SER A 289 -6.48 5.99 -20.08
N ARG A 290 -6.80 6.30 -18.83
CA ARG A 290 -8.05 6.95 -18.43
C ARG A 290 -8.25 8.31 -19.12
N GLU A 291 -7.21 9.11 -19.20
CA GLU A 291 -7.24 10.45 -19.80
C GLU A 291 -7.30 10.40 -21.32
N THR A 292 -6.59 9.46 -21.93
CA THR A 292 -6.43 9.40 -23.40
C THR A 292 -7.41 8.46 -24.09
N GLY A 293 -8.04 7.53 -23.37
CA GLY A 293 -8.85 6.45 -23.93
C GLY A 293 -8.06 5.41 -24.74
N LYS A 294 -6.72 5.39 -24.61
CA LYS A 294 -5.85 4.49 -25.36
C LYS A 294 -5.26 3.42 -24.46
N THR A 295 -4.88 2.28 -25.06
CA THR A 295 -4.02 1.29 -24.41
C THR A 295 -2.64 1.89 -24.16
N VAL A 296 -2.12 1.75 -22.95
CA VAL A 296 -0.81 2.28 -22.51
C VAL A 296 0.06 1.11 -22.05
N ARG A 297 1.32 1.11 -22.45
CA ARG A 297 2.32 0.14 -21.98
C ARG A 297 2.83 0.54 -20.60
N VAL A 298 3.00 -0.43 -19.74
CA VAL A 298 3.48 -0.21 -18.34
C VAL A 298 4.99 0.07 -18.32
N ASP A 299 5.75 -0.47 -19.28
CA ASP A 299 7.21 -0.34 -19.38
C ASP A 299 7.69 0.90 -20.18
N GLU A 300 6.82 1.58 -20.94
CA GLU A 300 7.20 2.72 -21.79
C GLU A 300 7.21 4.07 -21.06
N ASN A 301 6.66 4.17 -19.85
CA ASN A 301 6.63 5.43 -19.10
C ASN A 301 8.03 5.92 -18.65
N ASP A 302 9.06 5.09 -18.69
CA ASP A 302 10.45 5.50 -18.41
C ASP A 302 11.06 6.42 -19.49
N ARG A 303 10.37 6.62 -20.65
CA ARG A 303 10.94 7.35 -21.79
C ARG A 303 10.45 8.78 -21.98
N THR A 304 9.49 9.26 -21.20
CA THR A 304 8.93 10.62 -21.33
C THR A 304 9.60 11.68 -20.44
N GLY A 305 10.66 11.32 -19.75
CA GLY A 305 11.48 12.20 -18.90
C GLY A 305 12.77 12.67 -19.61
N ARG A 306 12.68 13.22 -20.86
CA ARG A 306 13.76 14.02 -21.46
C ARG A 306 13.23 15.37 -21.88
#